data_81e9580d77ccd625514df5b3a4d12a40
#
_entry.id   81e9580d77ccd625514df5b3a4d12a40
#
_cell.length_a   1.000
_cell.length_b   1.000
_cell.length_c   1.000
_cell.angle_alpha   90.00
_cell.angle_beta   90.00
_cell.angle_gamma   90.00
#
_symmetry.space_group_name_H-M   'P 1'
#
loop_
_entity.id
_entity.type
_entity.pdbx_description
1 polymer ?
#
loop_
_entity_poly.entity_id
_entity_poly.type
_entity_poly.pdbx_seq_one_letter_code
_entity_poly.pdbx_strand_id
1 'polypeptide(L)'
;AKVKGVAYETLIERNGSIPLLAPMSQIAGRLSIQEGAKYLEKRFGGEGVLLAGVPGTPKANIVILGGGSVGTNACKIAVGMGANVTIMDINLQRLAYLDDIFGARIQTLVSNDANIEKAVKEADLVIGCVLIPGKSAPKIFKKKYLKEMKPGAVFVDVAVDQGGCGETTKSYIPR
;
A
#
# COMPACT_ATOMS: atom_id res chain seq x y z
N ALA A 1 24.66 29.95 3.93
CA ALA A 1 25.58 28.92 3.45
C ALA A 1 25.19 28.52 2.02
N LYS A 2 26.16 28.51 1.08
CA LYS A 2 25.94 28.03 -0.30
C LYS A 2 26.18 26.52 -0.29
N VAL A 3 25.14 25.73 0.05
CA VAL A 3 25.20 24.27 0.03
C VAL A 3 24.36 23.77 -1.15
N LYS A 4 24.87 22.77 -1.88
CA LYS A 4 24.11 22.03 -2.90
C LYS A 4 23.53 20.79 -2.21
N GLY A 5 22.21 20.73 -2.07
CA GLY A 5 21.50 19.54 -1.58
C GLY A 5 21.04 18.68 -2.76
N VAL A 6 21.22 17.36 -2.66
CA VAL A 6 20.71 16.38 -3.64
C VAL A 6 19.82 15.40 -2.88
N ALA A 7 18.53 15.36 -3.21
CA ALA A 7 17.61 14.40 -2.64
C ALA A 7 17.62 13.11 -3.49
N TYR A 8 17.60 11.94 -2.84
CA TYR A 8 17.67 10.63 -3.51
C TYR A 8 16.50 10.40 -4.47
N GLU A 9 15.31 10.90 -4.14
CA GLU A 9 14.10 10.80 -4.97
C GLU A 9 14.10 11.70 -6.19
N THR A 10 15.09 12.60 -6.32
CA THR A 10 15.22 13.50 -7.49
C THR A 10 16.25 13.02 -8.51
N LEU A 11 17.00 11.96 -8.21
CA LEU A 11 17.98 11.39 -9.10
C LEU A 11 17.31 10.36 -10.00
N ILE A 12 16.99 10.79 -11.23
CA ILE A 12 16.24 10.00 -12.22
C ILE A 12 17.20 9.61 -13.37
N GLU A 13 17.25 8.32 -13.71
CA GLU A 13 17.97 7.81 -14.87
C GLU A 13 17.21 8.09 -16.17
N ARG A 14 17.90 7.89 -17.33
CA ARG A 14 17.31 8.12 -18.66
C ARG A 14 16.07 7.26 -18.95
N ASN A 15 15.96 6.09 -18.33
CA ASN A 15 14.82 5.18 -18.44
C ASN A 15 13.67 5.52 -17.47
N GLY A 16 13.78 6.62 -16.70
CA GLY A 16 12.80 7.06 -15.70
C GLY A 16 12.92 6.34 -14.34
N SER A 17 13.89 5.44 -14.16
CA SER A 17 14.11 4.78 -12.88
C SER A 17 14.73 5.75 -11.84
N ILE A 18 14.47 5.49 -10.55
CA ILE A 18 15.01 6.25 -9.41
C ILE A 18 15.86 5.29 -8.57
N PRO A 19 17.13 5.05 -8.98
CA PRO A 19 17.92 3.94 -8.44
C PRO A 19 18.21 4.07 -6.95
N LEU A 20 18.39 5.29 -6.45
CA LEU A 20 18.68 5.50 -5.02
C LEU A 20 17.45 5.37 -4.13
N LEU A 21 16.24 5.58 -4.66
CA LEU A 21 14.98 5.38 -3.93
C LEU A 21 14.51 3.92 -3.98
N ALA A 22 14.87 3.17 -5.01
CA ALA A 22 14.34 1.83 -5.24
C ALA A 22 14.54 0.87 -4.06
N PRO A 23 15.73 0.75 -3.40
CA PRO A 23 15.91 -0.11 -2.25
C PRO A 23 15.00 0.27 -1.06
N MET A 24 14.88 1.57 -0.78
CA MET A 24 14.02 2.08 0.29
C MET A 24 12.55 1.77 0.03
N SER A 25 12.10 1.95 -1.21
CA SER A 25 10.74 1.58 -1.64
C SER A 25 10.46 0.09 -1.49
N GLN A 26 11.44 -0.77 -1.77
CA GLN A 26 11.31 -2.22 -1.60
C GLN A 26 11.17 -2.60 -0.13
N ILE A 27 11.99 -2.00 0.75
CA ILE A 27 11.92 -2.22 2.20
C ILE A 27 10.57 -1.74 2.73
N ALA A 28 10.17 -0.50 2.41
CA ALA A 28 8.93 0.09 2.88
C ALA A 28 7.70 -0.74 2.47
N GLY A 29 7.66 -1.23 1.22
CA GLY A 29 6.58 -2.10 0.75
C GLY A 29 6.48 -3.40 1.53
N ARG A 30 7.60 -4.05 1.81
CA ARG A 30 7.63 -5.30 2.59
C ARG A 30 7.27 -5.07 4.05
N LEU A 31 7.81 -4.01 4.65
CA LEU A 31 7.55 -3.65 6.04
C LEU A 31 6.07 -3.28 6.25
N SER A 32 5.41 -2.66 5.28
CA SER A 32 4.01 -2.26 5.40
C SER A 32 3.08 -3.44 5.68
N ILE A 33 3.37 -4.62 5.12
CA ILE A 33 2.59 -5.83 5.39
C ILE A 33 2.91 -6.40 6.78
N GLN A 34 4.16 -6.35 7.24
CA GLN A 34 4.54 -6.80 8.58
C GLN A 34 3.84 -5.94 9.66
N GLU A 35 3.93 -4.62 9.53
CA GLU A 35 3.25 -3.71 10.47
C GLU A 35 1.73 -3.82 10.36
N GLY A 36 1.18 -3.94 9.15
CA GLY A 36 -0.25 -4.16 8.94
C GLY A 36 -0.74 -5.43 9.65
N ALA A 37 -0.04 -6.54 9.48
CA ALA A 37 -0.37 -7.82 10.14
C ALA A 37 -0.30 -7.70 11.67
N LYS A 38 0.71 -7.01 12.21
CA LYS A 38 0.86 -6.77 13.65
C LYS A 38 -0.32 -5.97 14.21
N TYR A 39 -0.71 -4.88 13.54
CA TYR A 39 -1.82 -4.05 14.01
C TYR A 39 -3.20 -4.69 13.82
N LEU A 40 -3.33 -5.74 13.01
CA LEU A 40 -4.53 -6.58 12.95
C LEU A 40 -4.72 -7.47 14.18
N GLU A 41 -3.70 -7.66 15.02
CA GLU A 41 -3.81 -8.42 16.27
C GLU A 41 -4.73 -7.72 17.28
N LYS A 42 -5.55 -8.49 18.01
CA LYS A 42 -6.46 -7.98 19.05
C LYS A 42 -5.75 -7.10 20.10
N ARG A 43 -4.53 -7.45 20.46
CA ARG A 43 -3.74 -6.71 21.47
C ARG A 43 -3.41 -5.28 21.05
N PHE A 44 -3.44 -4.98 19.74
CA PHE A 44 -3.22 -3.64 19.18
C PHE A 44 -4.53 -2.96 18.74
N GLY A 45 -5.70 -3.53 19.11
CA GLY A 45 -7.00 -3.00 18.73
C GLY A 45 -7.50 -3.45 17.36
N GLY A 46 -6.79 -4.37 16.73
CA GLY A 46 -7.13 -4.91 15.40
C GLY A 46 -8.30 -5.90 15.45
N GLU A 47 -8.72 -6.31 14.26
CA GLU A 47 -9.85 -7.22 14.03
C GLU A 47 -9.57 -8.65 14.54
N GLY A 48 -8.30 -9.04 14.71
CA GLY A 48 -7.88 -10.37 15.11
C GLY A 48 -7.85 -11.37 13.96
N VAL A 49 -7.53 -10.90 12.77
CA VAL A 49 -7.48 -11.68 11.53
C VAL A 49 -6.06 -12.16 11.25
N LEU A 50 -5.91 -13.44 10.92
CA LEU A 50 -4.68 -14.02 10.41
C LEU A 50 -4.65 -13.90 8.89
N LEU A 51 -3.55 -13.35 8.32
CA LEU A 51 -3.47 -13.08 6.88
C LEU A 51 -3.72 -14.32 6.01
N ALA A 52 -3.13 -15.46 6.38
CA ALA A 52 -3.29 -16.71 5.63
C ALA A 52 -4.64 -17.40 5.88
N GLY A 53 -5.37 -17.04 6.94
CA GLY A 53 -6.43 -17.90 7.46
C GLY A 53 -5.91 -19.27 7.92
N VAL A 54 -6.83 -20.17 8.23
CA VAL A 54 -6.57 -21.60 8.47
C VAL A 54 -7.76 -22.40 7.94
N PRO A 55 -7.68 -23.73 7.79
CA PRO A 55 -8.85 -24.52 7.43
C PRO A 55 -10.07 -24.21 8.32
N GLY A 56 -11.17 -23.76 7.70
CA GLY A 56 -12.38 -23.31 8.40
C GLY A 56 -12.40 -21.82 8.80
N THR A 57 -11.30 -21.06 8.59
CA THR A 57 -11.26 -19.61 8.84
C THR A 57 -10.78 -18.88 7.58
N PRO A 58 -11.46 -17.80 7.15
CA PRO A 58 -11.13 -17.11 5.91
C PRO A 58 -9.74 -16.43 5.99
N LYS A 59 -9.18 -16.22 4.81
CA LYS A 59 -7.98 -15.38 4.64
C LYS A 59 -8.33 -13.91 4.79
N ALA A 60 -7.36 -13.10 5.22
CA ALA A 60 -7.52 -11.65 5.21
C ALA A 60 -7.57 -11.09 3.78
N ASN A 61 -8.39 -10.05 3.59
CA ASN A 61 -8.47 -9.27 2.36
C ASN A 61 -7.55 -8.06 2.46
N ILE A 62 -6.53 -8.02 1.61
CA ILE A 62 -5.56 -6.92 1.56
C ILE A 62 -5.77 -6.12 0.28
N VAL A 63 -5.97 -4.81 0.43
CA VAL A 63 -6.07 -3.87 -0.68
C VAL A 63 -4.81 -3.01 -0.74
N ILE A 64 -4.16 -3.00 -1.91
CA ILE A 64 -2.93 -2.22 -2.16
C ILE A 64 -3.26 -1.11 -3.16
N LEU A 65 -3.17 0.13 -2.73
CA LEU A 65 -3.42 1.32 -3.52
C LEU A 65 -2.10 1.85 -4.12
N GLY A 66 -1.87 1.54 -5.39
CA GLY A 66 -0.66 1.86 -6.15
C GLY A 66 0.18 0.62 -6.47
N GLY A 67 0.40 0.37 -7.76
CA GLY A 67 1.17 -0.77 -8.29
C GLY A 67 2.66 -0.47 -8.53
N GLY A 68 3.20 0.61 -8.00
CA GLY A 68 4.62 0.98 -8.13
C GLY A 68 5.58 0.04 -7.40
N SER A 69 6.83 0.47 -7.14
CA SER A 69 7.85 -0.33 -6.45
C SER A 69 7.40 -0.76 -5.06
N VAL A 70 6.85 0.16 -4.27
CA VAL A 70 6.32 -0.11 -2.93
C VAL A 70 5.20 -1.15 -2.99
N GLY A 71 4.16 -0.90 -3.81
CA GLY A 71 2.99 -1.78 -3.90
C GLY A 71 3.32 -3.17 -4.43
N THR A 72 4.23 -3.29 -5.40
CA THR A 72 4.71 -4.59 -5.89
C THR A 72 5.39 -5.39 -4.78
N ASN A 73 6.20 -4.74 -3.94
CA ASN A 73 6.89 -5.42 -2.84
C ASN A 73 5.94 -5.74 -1.66
N ALA A 74 4.96 -4.89 -1.38
CA ALA A 74 3.86 -5.21 -0.48
C ALA A 74 3.08 -6.44 -0.98
N CYS A 75 2.72 -6.46 -2.27
CA CYS A 75 2.03 -7.57 -2.91
C CYS A 75 2.79 -8.90 -2.79
N LYS A 76 4.13 -8.89 -3.02
CA LYS A 76 4.97 -10.09 -2.85
C LYS A 76 4.86 -10.70 -1.46
N ILE A 77 4.89 -9.87 -0.42
CA ILE A 77 4.80 -10.36 0.96
C ILE A 77 3.38 -10.81 1.29
N ALA A 78 2.35 -10.03 0.91
CA ALA A 78 0.96 -10.38 1.15
C ALA A 78 0.57 -11.73 0.51
N VAL A 79 0.96 -11.94 -0.75
CA VAL A 79 0.79 -13.21 -1.47
C VAL A 79 1.60 -14.33 -0.81
N GLY A 80 2.86 -14.06 -0.42
CA GLY A 80 3.71 -15.03 0.26
C GLY A 80 3.16 -15.45 1.62
N MET A 81 2.44 -14.57 2.30
CA MET A 81 1.72 -14.86 3.54
C MET A 81 0.34 -15.49 3.33
N GLY A 82 -0.07 -15.72 2.08
CA GLY A 82 -1.29 -16.44 1.74
C GLY A 82 -2.59 -15.64 1.82
N ALA A 83 -2.53 -14.32 1.91
CA ALA A 83 -3.72 -13.46 1.93
C ALA A 83 -4.45 -13.39 0.57
N ASN A 84 -5.69 -12.93 0.59
CA ASN A 84 -6.40 -12.48 -0.61
C ASN A 84 -5.93 -11.06 -0.95
N VAL A 85 -5.34 -10.87 -2.13
CA VAL A 85 -4.73 -9.58 -2.49
C VAL A 85 -5.42 -8.94 -3.67
N THR A 86 -5.86 -7.70 -3.50
CA THR A 86 -6.30 -6.81 -4.58
C THR A 86 -5.32 -5.65 -4.70
N ILE A 87 -4.71 -5.49 -5.87
CA ILE A 87 -3.83 -4.35 -6.16
C ILE A 87 -4.47 -3.41 -7.17
N MET A 88 -4.36 -2.12 -6.93
CA MET A 88 -4.97 -1.08 -7.78
C MET A 88 -3.95 -0.12 -8.32
N ASP A 89 -4.08 0.24 -9.58
CA ASP A 89 -3.30 1.30 -10.22
C ASP A 89 -4.16 2.01 -11.29
N ILE A 90 -3.79 3.22 -11.67
CA ILE A 90 -4.40 3.94 -12.79
C ILE A 90 -3.84 3.49 -14.14
N ASN A 91 -2.65 2.90 -14.15
CA ASN A 91 -1.93 2.49 -15.34
C ASN A 91 -2.23 1.03 -15.69
N LEU A 92 -3.00 0.81 -16.77
CA LEU A 92 -3.38 -0.52 -17.25
C LEU A 92 -2.19 -1.39 -17.64
N GLN A 93 -1.13 -0.82 -18.21
CA GLN A 93 0.08 -1.58 -18.55
C GLN A 93 0.78 -2.09 -17.29
N ARG A 94 0.75 -1.27 -16.22
CA ARG A 94 1.27 -1.70 -14.93
C ARG A 94 0.44 -2.83 -14.31
N LEU A 95 -0.89 -2.75 -14.41
CA LEU A 95 -1.78 -3.82 -13.96
C LEU A 95 -1.55 -5.12 -14.75
N ALA A 96 -1.42 -5.04 -16.08
CA ALA A 96 -1.09 -6.20 -16.91
C ALA A 96 0.23 -6.86 -16.51
N TYR A 97 1.29 -6.07 -16.30
CA TYR A 97 2.57 -6.57 -15.80
C TYR A 97 2.44 -7.28 -14.45
N LEU A 98 1.63 -6.74 -13.53
CA LEU A 98 1.41 -7.35 -12.21
C LEU A 98 0.60 -8.64 -12.33
N ASP A 99 -0.37 -8.69 -13.23
CA ASP A 99 -1.14 -9.89 -13.55
C ASP A 99 -0.23 -11.00 -14.09
N ASP A 100 0.67 -10.67 -15.02
CA ASP A 100 1.65 -11.60 -15.59
C ASP A 100 2.56 -12.22 -14.53
N ILE A 101 3.07 -11.42 -13.59
CA ILE A 101 4.04 -11.91 -12.59
C ILE A 101 3.41 -12.61 -11.39
N PHE A 102 2.16 -12.30 -11.04
CA PHE A 102 1.48 -12.90 -9.90
C PHE A 102 0.41 -13.91 -10.30
N GLY A 103 -0.15 -13.81 -11.50
CA GLY A 103 -1.20 -14.67 -12.02
C GLY A 103 -2.44 -14.67 -11.11
N ALA A 104 -3.11 -15.81 -11.04
CA ALA A 104 -4.35 -15.98 -10.27
C ALA A 104 -4.23 -15.78 -8.75
N ARG A 105 -3.05 -15.41 -8.24
CA ARG A 105 -2.83 -15.17 -6.80
C ARG A 105 -3.26 -13.78 -6.35
N ILE A 106 -3.58 -12.90 -7.30
CA ILE A 106 -4.03 -11.54 -7.00
C ILE A 106 -5.23 -11.17 -7.88
N GLN A 107 -5.92 -10.11 -7.47
CA GLN A 107 -6.85 -9.38 -8.31
C GLN A 107 -6.25 -8.02 -8.66
N THR A 108 -6.30 -7.65 -9.93
CA THR A 108 -5.91 -6.31 -10.40
C THR A 108 -7.17 -5.49 -10.70
N LEU A 109 -7.22 -4.24 -10.24
CA LEU A 109 -8.34 -3.32 -10.51
C LEU A 109 -7.84 -1.93 -10.86
N VAL A 110 -8.56 -1.24 -11.72
CA VAL A 110 -8.32 0.19 -11.99
C VAL A 110 -8.63 1.00 -10.75
N SER A 111 -7.68 1.87 -10.35
CA SER A 111 -7.83 2.78 -9.22
C SER A 111 -8.75 3.93 -9.59
N ASN A 112 -10.03 3.79 -9.25
CA ASN A 112 -11.04 4.83 -9.30
C ASN A 112 -11.86 4.82 -8.01
N ASP A 113 -12.61 5.89 -7.76
CA ASP A 113 -13.37 6.06 -6.50
C ASP A 113 -14.31 4.88 -6.21
N ALA A 114 -15.02 4.38 -7.22
CA ALA A 114 -16.00 3.30 -7.04
C ALA A 114 -15.32 1.97 -6.66
N ASN A 115 -14.22 1.63 -7.35
CA ASN A 115 -13.47 0.40 -7.06
C ASN A 115 -12.77 0.49 -5.69
N ILE A 116 -12.19 1.65 -5.34
CA ILE A 116 -11.57 1.86 -4.03
C ILE A 116 -12.62 1.72 -2.93
N GLU A 117 -13.75 2.41 -3.04
CA GLU A 117 -14.83 2.35 -2.04
C GLU A 117 -15.33 0.93 -1.83
N LYS A 118 -15.58 0.19 -2.92
CA LYS A 118 -16.03 -1.20 -2.84
C LYS A 118 -14.99 -2.09 -2.14
N ALA A 119 -13.72 -2.00 -2.54
CA ALA A 119 -12.68 -2.86 -2.00
C ALA A 119 -12.35 -2.55 -0.53
N VAL A 120 -12.38 -1.28 -0.15
CA VAL A 120 -12.09 -0.85 1.23
C VAL A 120 -13.14 -1.35 2.23
N LYS A 121 -14.41 -1.48 1.83
CA LYS A 121 -15.47 -2.04 2.69
C LYS A 121 -15.21 -3.49 3.11
N GLU A 122 -14.57 -4.25 2.25
CA GLU A 122 -14.28 -5.67 2.47
C GLU A 122 -12.85 -5.91 2.99
N ALA A 123 -12.01 -4.87 3.00
CA ALA A 123 -10.63 -4.97 3.39
C ALA A 123 -10.44 -5.13 4.90
N ASP A 124 -9.52 -6.00 5.29
CA ASP A 124 -8.97 -6.11 6.63
C ASP A 124 -7.72 -5.23 6.76
N LEU A 125 -6.95 -5.13 5.67
CA LEU A 125 -5.75 -4.31 5.59
C LEU A 125 -5.71 -3.51 4.29
N VAL A 126 -5.50 -2.20 4.38
CA VAL A 126 -5.29 -1.33 3.23
C VAL A 126 -3.87 -0.75 3.28
N ILE A 127 -3.12 -0.87 2.19
CA ILE A 127 -1.79 -0.29 2.03
C ILE A 127 -1.86 0.89 1.05
N GLY A 128 -1.59 2.07 1.52
CA GLY A 128 -1.47 3.28 0.71
C GLY A 128 -0.03 3.50 0.26
N CYS A 129 0.26 3.34 -1.03
CA CYS A 129 1.62 3.42 -1.56
C CYS A 129 1.71 4.17 -2.90
N VAL A 130 0.81 5.12 -3.11
CA VAL A 130 0.85 5.99 -4.29
C VAL A 130 1.88 7.10 -4.08
N LEU A 131 2.85 7.15 -4.96
CA LEU A 131 3.91 8.14 -5.00
C LEU A 131 3.94 8.83 -6.35
N ILE A 132 4.04 10.16 -6.35
CA ILE A 132 4.35 10.95 -7.54
C ILE A 132 5.71 11.62 -7.29
N PRO A 133 6.79 11.23 -8.03
CA PRO A 133 8.10 11.82 -7.82
C PRO A 133 8.07 13.35 -7.88
N GLY A 134 8.64 14.00 -6.85
CA GLY A 134 8.72 15.45 -6.78
C GLY A 134 7.40 16.19 -6.51
N LYS A 135 6.33 15.48 -6.16
CA LYS A 135 5.03 16.06 -5.80
C LYS A 135 4.49 15.42 -4.53
N SER A 136 3.58 16.12 -3.85
CA SER A 136 2.82 15.52 -2.75
C SER A 136 1.99 14.34 -3.22
N ALA A 137 1.84 13.31 -2.39
CA ALA A 137 1.01 12.16 -2.68
C ALA A 137 -0.46 12.59 -2.87
N PRO A 138 -1.16 12.07 -3.90
CA PRO A 138 -2.57 12.37 -4.11
C PRO A 138 -3.42 11.74 -2.99
N LYS A 139 -4.43 12.46 -2.51
CA LYS A 139 -5.33 12.00 -1.43
C LYS A 139 -6.40 11.05 -1.98
N ILE A 140 -5.99 9.82 -2.29
CA ILE A 140 -6.88 8.81 -2.87
C ILE A 140 -7.66 8.01 -1.81
N PHE A 141 -7.14 7.90 -0.59
CA PHE A 141 -7.85 7.28 0.52
C PHE A 141 -8.63 8.35 1.31
N LYS A 142 -9.92 8.45 0.99
CA LYS A 142 -10.79 9.51 1.53
C LYS A 142 -11.21 9.24 2.97
N LYS A 143 -11.43 10.30 3.75
CA LYS A 143 -11.90 10.22 5.15
C LYS A 143 -13.21 9.42 5.29
N LYS A 144 -14.09 9.48 4.29
CA LYS A 144 -15.35 8.72 4.30
C LYS A 144 -15.12 7.20 4.36
N TYR A 145 -14.03 6.69 3.76
CA TYR A 145 -13.73 5.27 3.73
C TYR A 145 -13.43 4.70 5.12
N LEU A 146 -12.85 5.50 6.03
CA LEU A 146 -12.59 5.07 7.40
C LEU A 146 -13.87 4.64 8.15
N LYS A 147 -15.02 5.23 7.78
CA LYS A 147 -16.33 4.88 8.38
C LYS A 147 -16.93 3.62 7.75
N GLU A 148 -16.44 3.23 6.58
CA GLU A 148 -16.95 2.11 5.82
C GLU A 148 -16.07 0.85 5.96
N MET A 149 -14.85 1.01 6.51
CA MET A 149 -13.99 -0.11 6.85
C MET A 149 -14.59 -0.94 8.00
N LYS A 150 -14.21 -2.19 8.03
CA LYS A 150 -14.55 -3.09 9.16
C LYS A 150 -13.98 -2.54 10.47
N PRO A 151 -14.66 -2.71 11.61
CA PRO A 151 -14.11 -2.36 12.93
C PRO A 151 -12.81 -3.15 13.20
N GLY A 152 -11.72 -2.42 13.46
CA GLY A 152 -10.40 -3.01 13.68
C GLY A 152 -9.60 -3.32 12.41
N ALA A 153 -10.12 -3.00 11.22
CA ALA A 153 -9.33 -3.00 9.99
C ALA A 153 -8.22 -1.94 10.04
N VAL A 154 -7.13 -2.19 9.34
CA VAL A 154 -5.90 -1.38 9.41
C VAL A 154 -5.62 -0.66 8.09
N PHE A 155 -5.27 0.61 8.18
CA PHE A 155 -4.72 1.38 7.06
C PHE A 155 -3.27 1.76 7.33
N VAL A 156 -2.35 1.32 6.47
CA VAL A 156 -0.93 1.68 6.50
C VAL A 156 -0.63 2.62 5.34
N ASP A 157 -0.27 3.85 5.65
CA ASP A 157 0.09 4.86 4.64
C ASP A 157 1.61 4.94 4.51
N VAL A 158 2.16 4.31 3.49
CA VAL A 158 3.61 4.28 3.22
C VAL A 158 4.10 5.62 2.65
N ALA A 159 3.20 6.43 2.09
CA ALA A 159 3.54 7.73 1.51
C ALA A 159 3.52 8.89 2.53
N VAL A 160 3.50 8.60 3.82
CA VAL A 160 3.33 9.58 4.91
C VAL A 160 4.38 10.69 4.90
N ASP A 161 5.63 10.40 4.58
CA ASP A 161 6.75 11.34 4.44
C ASP A 161 6.56 12.35 3.29
N GLN A 162 5.75 11.99 2.30
CA GLN A 162 5.38 12.84 1.17
C GLN A 162 3.94 13.39 1.29
N GLY A 163 3.50 13.58 2.51
CA GLY A 163 2.19 14.12 2.84
C GLY A 163 1.08 13.08 2.98
N GLY A 164 1.36 11.80 2.69
CA GLY A 164 0.42 10.68 2.77
C GLY A 164 -0.65 10.65 1.68
N CYS A 165 -1.10 9.47 1.31
CA CYS A 165 -2.20 9.28 0.35
C CYS A 165 -3.58 9.24 1.02
N GLY A 166 -3.64 9.19 2.35
CA GLY A 166 -4.87 9.35 3.12
C GLY A 166 -5.18 10.82 3.44
N GLU A 167 -6.45 11.22 3.36
CA GLU A 167 -6.86 12.58 3.72
C GLU A 167 -6.58 12.92 5.19
N THR A 168 -6.60 11.92 6.08
CA THR A 168 -6.39 12.07 7.52
C THR A 168 -4.97 11.74 7.97
N THR A 169 -4.11 11.30 7.05
CA THR A 169 -2.73 10.95 7.37
C THR A 169 -1.94 12.17 7.81
N LYS A 170 -1.26 12.03 8.95
CA LYS A 170 -0.32 13.03 9.49
C LYS A 170 0.97 12.33 9.87
N SER A 171 2.10 12.95 9.53
CA SER A 171 3.40 12.50 10.04
C SER A 171 3.46 12.76 11.55
N TYR A 172 3.88 11.75 12.31
CA TYR A 172 4.18 11.89 13.73
C TYR A 172 5.70 11.85 13.90
N ILE A 173 6.28 12.93 14.39
CA ILE A 173 7.67 12.97 14.81
C ILE A 173 7.65 12.88 16.34
N PRO A 174 8.10 11.76 16.94
CA PRO A 174 8.25 11.68 18.39
C PRO A 174 9.20 12.79 18.85
N ARG A 175 8.82 13.56 19.84
CA ARG A 175 9.69 14.53 20.51
C ARG A 175 10.63 13.81 21.45
#